data_23f885528b5528887c1c6631061b475a
#
_entry.id   23f885528b5528887c1c6631061b475a
#
_cell.length_a   1.000
_cell.length_b   1.000
_cell.length_c   1.000
_cell.angle_alpha   90.00
_cell.angle_beta   90.00
_cell.angle_gamma   90.00
#
_symmetry.space_group_name_H-M   'P 1'
#
loop_
_entity.id
_entity.type
_entity.pdbx_description
1 polymer ?
#
loop_
_entity_poly.entity_id
_entity_poly.type
_entity_poly.pdbx_seq_one_letter_code
_entity_poly.pdbx_strand_id
1 'polypeptide(L)'
;MKKILVASTNKEVCKAVYDACEKYQENFDSVICTDTDEAISYIDYELPEIKILDYSSETVDCHRILMAINADPWLHNGGIIAVVPSARMVQEIEEKKDPNIIIVQTIYTFKENVERLLRILWTNQKFLFNRGLQDTVGGLEKGSFVCGNDPMDIRLYTSFLVNYLYCTNRISEDGRYCLQTTLMELLTNALEHGNCNIGYDEKTAWLEKGGNILELINKKRENPEVEAKKIYISYEIGKATSTFTIRDEGNGFDWRSRMDKAADPAAAFLEETHGRGMMLSNSLVSNMRYNDKGNEVSFDLENIMDMSNTVPGIMVPFATITYEKHQIVCRQNEKSNDLYFIVSGRYGVYANGKLITVLTPADMFIGEMAFLLNDRRSATIMSAGEGKLIRIPKTSFVNLIRKNPHYGIFLSKLLAQRVIRQNRKTLELSAEIKSLKEE
;
A
#
# COMPACT_ATOMS: atom_id res chain seq x y z
N MET A 1 10.49 14.93 5.10
CA MET A 1 9.37 15.52 4.33
C MET A 1 8.93 14.55 3.25
N LYS A 2 7.63 14.31 3.08
CA LYS A 2 7.06 13.46 2.03
C LYS A 2 6.74 14.30 0.80
N LYS A 3 7.05 13.78 -0.38
CA LYS A 3 6.81 14.51 -1.63
C LYS A 3 5.42 14.24 -2.17
N ILE A 4 4.75 15.29 -2.59
CA ILE A 4 3.45 15.25 -3.25
C ILE A 4 3.62 15.79 -4.67
N LEU A 5 3.28 14.98 -5.68
CA LEU A 5 3.08 15.46 -7.03
C LEU A 5 1.64 15.91 -7.21
N VAL A 6 1.41 17.08 -7.79
CA VAL A 6 0.10 17.54 -8.25
C VAL A 6 0.16 17.71 -9.78
N ALA A 7 -0.41 16.76 -10.49
CA ALA A 7 -0.51 16.81 -11.96
C ALA A 7 -1.82 17.52 -12.35
N SER A 8 -1.78 18.84 -12.46
CA SER A 8 -2.98 19.68 -12.64
C SER A 8 -2.65 21.06 -13.20
N THR A 9 -3.54 21.60 -14.03
CA THR A 9 -3.60 23.01 -14.41
C THR A 9 -4.74 23.75 -13.72
N ASN A 10 -5.55 23.05 -12.94
CA ASN A 10 -6.68 23.64 -12.22
C ASN A 10 -6.20 24.41 -11.00
N LYS A 11 -6.35 25.75 -11.04
CA LYS A 11 -5.89 26.63 -9.96
C LYS A 11 -6.56 26.33 -8.62
N GLU A 12 -7.78 25.84 -8.59
CA GLU A 12 -8.50 25.54 -7.36
C GLU A 12 -7.93 24.28 -6.69
N VAL A 13 -7.64 23.23 -7.49
CA VAL A 13 -7.00 22.00 -7.01
C VAL A 13 -5.59 22.31 -6.49
N CYS A 14 -4.79 23.02 -7.29
CA CYS A 14 -3.42 23.40 -6.90
C CYS A 14 -3.39 24.22 -5.62
N LYS A 15 -4.29 25.23 -5.50
CA LYS A 15 -4.40 26.08 -4.31
C LYS A 15 -4.81 25.26 -3.07
N ALA A 16 -5.80 24.38 -3.19
CA ALA A 16 -6.26 23.57 -2.07
C ALA A 16 -5.13 22.68 -1.52
N VAL A 17 -4.30 22.08 -2.40
CA VAL A 17 -3.15 21.29 -1.97
C VAL A 17 -2.08 22.18 -1.33
N TYR A 18 -1.78 23.33 -1.92
CA TYR A 18 -0.80 24.27 -1.37
C TYR A 18 -1.20 24.71 0.03
N ASP A 19 -2.44 25.19 0.22
CA ASP A 19 -2.98 25.66 1.50
C ASP A 19 -2.96 24.54 2.56
N ALA A 20 -3.24 23.29 2.17
CA ALA A 20 -3.19 22.13 3.06
C ALA A 20 -1.74 21.76 3.43
N CYS A 21 -0.79 21.82 2.48
CA CYS A 21 0.62 21.55 2.73
C CYS A 21 1.24 22.63 3.62
N GLU A 22 0.83 23.90 3.48
CA GLU A 22 1.33 25.01 4.30
C GLU A 22 1.03 24.80 5.80
N LYS A 23 -0.10 24.17 6.13
CA LYS A 23 -0.43 23.77 7.52
C LYS A 23 0.45 22.65 8.05
N TYR A 24 1.08 21.86 7.19
CA TYR A 24 1.91 20.71 7.51
C TYR A 24 3.33 20.83 6.91
N GLN A 25 3.92 22.04 6.91
CA GLN A 25 5.18 22.37 6.23
C GLN A 25 6.37 21.47 6.58
N GLU A 26 6.40 20.90 7.80
CA GLU A 26 7.45 19.96 8.20
C GLU A 26 7.26 18.55 7.64
N ASN A 27 6.04 18.26 7.18
CA ASN A 27 5.62 16.90 6.82
C ASN A 27 5.58 16.68 5.33
N PHE A 28 5.06 17.64 4.57
CA PHE A 28 4.82 17.52 3.14
C PHE A 28 5.48 18.63 2.34
N ASP A 29 5.95 18.25 1.14
CA ASP A 29 6.46 19.14 0.11
C ASP A 29 5.71 18.83 -1.20
N SER A 30 5.06 19.82 -1.79
CA SER A 30 4.26 19.65 -2.99
C SER A 30 4.87 20.33 -4.20
N VAL A 31 4.89 19.60 -5.33
CA VAL A 31 5.32 20.10 -6.63
C VAL A 31 4.16 19.99 -7.61
N ILE A 32 3.88 21.07 -8.33
CA ILE A 32 2.84 21.14 -9.34
C ILE A 32 3.49 20.95 -10.71
N CYS A 33 3.04 19.95 -11.46
CA CYS A 33 3.39 19.74 -12.86
C CYS A 33 2.15 20.00 -13.72
N THR A 34 2.32 20.85 -14.71
CA THR A 34 1.23 21.28 -15.62
C THR A 34 1.29 20.59 -16.99
N ASP A 35 2.28 19.74 -17.19
CA ASP A 35 2.52 18.94 -18.38
C ASP A 35 2.69 17.46 -18.04
N THR A 36 2.23 16.59 -18.95
CA THR A 36 2.26 15.13 -18.77
C THR A 36 3.67 14.56 -18.70
N ASP A 37 4.58 14.99 -19.56
CA ASP A 37 5.95 14.47 -19.63
C ASP A 37 6.77 14.96 -18.43
N GLU A 38 6.53 16.21 -18.00
CA GLU A 38 7.10 16.75 -16.75
C GLU A 38 6.64 15.93 -15.55
N ALA A 39 5.35 15.62 -15.45
CA ALA A 39 4.80 14.82 -14.35
C ALA A 39 5.39 13.41 -14.32
N ILE A 40 5.49 12.73 -15.47
CA ILE A 40 6.11 11.39 -15.58
C ILE A 40 7.58 11.47 -15.18
N SER A 41 8.32 12.46 -15.69
CA SER A 41 9.72 12.66 -15.32
C SER A 41 9.90 12.89 -13.82
N TYR A 42 9.04 13.71 -13.22
CA TYR A 42 9.07 13.93 -11.77
C TYR A 42 8.79 12.65 -10.98
N ILE A 43 7.82 11.83 -11.44
CA ILE A 43 7.52 10.52 -10.83
C ILE A 43 8.73 9.61 -10.88
N ASP A 44 9.40 9.52 -12.03
CA ASP A 44 10.54 8.63 -12.25
C ASP A 44 11.77 9.02 -11.41
N TYR A 45 12.07 10.30 -11.31
CA TYR A 45 13.30 10.76 -10.66
C TYR A 45 13.12 11.12 -9.19
N GLU A 46 11.97 11.66 -8.81
CA GLU A 46 11.73 12.12 -7.46
C GLU A 46 10.97 11.12 -6.58
N LEU A 47 10.24 10.18 -7.20
CA LEU A 47 9.52 9.10 -6.52
C LEU A 47 8.56 9.64 -5.43
N PRO A 48 7.63 10.54 -5.79
CA PRO A 48 6.72 11.12 -4.81
C PRO A 48 5.86 10.05 -4.15
N GLU A 49 5.69 10.16 -2.84
CA GLU A 49 4.89 9.24 -2.06
C GLU A 49 3.39 9.38 -2.35
N ILE A 50 2.95 10.59 -2.66
CA ILE A 50 1.55 10.89 -3.01
C ILE A 50 1.54 11.51 -4.41
N LYS A 51 0.59 11.07 -5.22
CA LYS A 51 0.37 11.56 -6.58
C LYS A 51 -1.08 12.00 -6.70
N ILE A 52 -1.32 13.28 -6.92
CA ILE A 52 -2.65 13.83 -7.15
C ILE A 52 -2.81 14.02 -8.64
N LEU A 53 -3.69 13.24 -9.26
CA LEU A 53 -3.98 13.25 -10.69
C LEU A 53 -5.32 13.94 -10.93
N ASP A 54 -5.30 15.10 -11.57
CA ASP A 54 -6.50 15.89 -11.86
C ASP A 54 -6.99 15.63 -13.29
N TYR A 55 -8.02 14.84 -13.40
CA TYR A 55 -8.69 14.48 -14.66
C TYR A 55 -9.51 15.63 -15.28
N SER A 56 -9.60 16.77 -14.60
CA SER A 56 -10.20 17.99 -15.18
C SER A 56 -9.19 18.85 -15.96
N SER A 57 -7.92 18.51 -15.89
CA SER A 57 -6.83 19.23 -16.56
C SER A 57 -6.85 18.98 -18.06
N GLU A 58 -6.73 20.04 -18.87
CA GLU A 58 -6.76 19.93 -20.32
C GLU A 58 -5.42 19.51 -20.94
N THR A 59 -4.30 19.85 -20.28
CA THR A 59 -2.94 19.59 -20.77
C THR A 59 -2.25 18.42 -20.11
N VAL A 60 -2.83 17.86 -19.04
CA VAL A 60 -2.28 16.71 -18.32
C VAL A 60 -3.09 15.47 -18.63
N ASP A 61 -2.48 14.52 -19.32
CA ASP A 61 -3.06 13.21 -19.60
C ASP A 61 -2.84 12.26 -18.40
N CYS A 62 -3.80 12.27 -17.48
CA CYS A 62 -3.78 11.41 -16.30
C CYS A 62 -3.79 9.91 -16.64
N HIS A 63 -4.39 9.50 -17.75
CA HIS A 63 -4.37 8.10 -18.19
C HIS A 63 -2.96 7.66 -18.59
N ARG A 64 -2.24 8.52 -19.33
CA ARG A 64 -0.86 8.25 -19.72
C ARG A 64 0.07 8.19 -18.49
N ILE A 65 -0.14 9.09 -17.51
CA ILE A 65 0.60 9.05 -16.24
C ILE A 65 0.32 7.73 -15.50
N LEU A 66 -0.96 7.33 -15.39
CA LEU A 66 -1.34 6.10 -14.72
C LEU A 66 -0.74 4.86 -15.44
N MET A 67 -0.72 4.85 -16.77
CA MET A 67 -0.07 3.79 -17.55
C MET A 67 1.44 3.73 -17.26
N ALA A 68 2.12 4.87 -17.16
CA ALA A 68 3.55 4.92 -16.83
C ALA A 68 3.82 4.37 -15.40
N ILE A 69 2.96 4.72 -14.43
CA ILE A 69 3.03 4.18 -13.06
C ILE A 69 2.83 2.66 -13.07
N ASN A 70 1.84 2.16 -13.80
CA ASN A 70 1.50 0.75 -13.86
C ASN A 70 2.52 -0.08 -14.68
N ALA A 71 3.32 0.56 -15.54
CA ALA A 71 4.41 -0.09 -16.25
C ALA A 71 5.58 -0.49 -15.34
N ASP A 72 5.75 0.20 -14.20
CA ASP A 72 6.75 -0.13 -13.18
C ASP A 72 6.15 -0.02 -11.77
N PRO A 73 5.22 -0.92 -11.40
CA PRO A 73 4.51 -0.87 -10.13
C PRO A 73 5.45 -1.04 -8.93
N TRP A 74 6.61 -1.67 -9.12
CA TRP A 74 7.61 -1.81 -8.07
C TRP A 74 8.25 -0.46 -7.71
N LEU A 75 8.59 0.37 -8.70
CA LEU A 75 9.21 1.67 -8.48
C LEU A 75 8.18 2.72 -8.03
N HIS A 76 6.99 2.69 -8.61
CA HIS A 76 6.00 3.75 -8.50
C HIS A 76 4.78 3.41 -7.65
N ASN A 77 4.83 2.32 -6.86
CA ASN A 77 3.70 1.96 -6.02
C ASN A 77 3.32 3.13 -5.09
N GLY A 78 2.12 3.11 -4.57
CA GLY A 78 1.68 4.03 -3.53
C GLY A 78 0.59 4.99 -3.95
N GLY A 79 0.26 5.89 -3.04
CA GLY A 79 -0.95 6.66 -2.99
C GLY A 79 -1.26 7.56 -4.18
N ILE A 80 -2.10 7.10 -5.09
CA ILE A 80 -2.71 7.95 -6.11
C ILE A 80 -4.05 8.47 -5.61
N ILE A 81 -4.23 9.79 -5.64
CA ILE A 81 -5.48 10.48 -5.40
C ILE A 81 -5.98 10.98 -6.76
N ALA A 82 -7.11 10.47 -7.23
CA ALA A 82 -7.73 10.95 -8.46
C ALA A 82 -8.74 12.05 -8.16
N VAL A 83 -8.59 13.19 -8.81
CA VAL A 83 -9.53 14.33 -8.74
C VAL A 83 -10.25 14.42 -10.07
N VAL A 84 -11.59 14.45 -10.04
CA VAL A 84 -12.42 14.38 -11.24
C VAL A 84 -13.46 15.51 -11.29
N PRO A 85 -13.92 15.92 -12.49
CA PRO A 85 -14.87 17.01 -12.64
C PRO A 85 -16.30 16.66 -12.21
N SER A 86 -16.68 15.38 -12.17
CA SER A 86 -18.07 14.97 -11.94
C SER A 86 -18.20 13.67 -11.15
N ALA A 87 -19.35 13.48 -10.48
CA ALA A 87 -19.69 12.26 -9.78
C ALA A 87 -19.78 11.03 -10.70
N ARG A 88 -20.19 11.22 -11.98
CA ARG A 88 -20.20 10.14 -12.96
C ARG A 88 -18.79 9.60 -13.20
N MET A 89 -17.81 10.48 -13.34
CA MET A 89 -16.43 10.07 -13.57
C MET A 89 -15.80 9.41 -12.34
N VAL A 90 -16.28 9.71 -11.12
CA VAL A 90 -15.91 8.94 -9.92
C VAL A 90 -16.24 7.47 -10.15
N GLN A 91 -17.48 7.16 -10.55
CA GLN A 91 -17.91 5.78 -10.80
C GLN A 91 -17.08 5.12 -11.91
N GLU A 92 -16.85 5.81 -13.03
CA GLU A 92 -16.08 5.29 -14.17
C GLU A 92 -14.62 4.91 -13.80
N ILE A 93 -13.98 5.67 -12.90
CA ILE A 93 -12.62 5.35 -12.44
C ILE A 93 -12.66 4.24 -11.39
N GLU A 94 -13.65 4.26 -10.51
CA GLU A 94 -13.80 3.24 -9.46
C GLU A 94 -14.13 1.86 -10.02
N GLU A 95 -14.90 1.78 -11.11
CA GLU A 95 -15.19 0.53 -11.82
C GLU A 95 -13.95 -0.13 -12.42
N LYS A 96 -12.92 0.66 -12.76
CA LYS A 96 -11.63 0.12 -13.25
C LYS A 96 -10.82 -0.58 -12.15
N LYS A 97 -11.15 -0.33 -10.87
CA LYS A 97 -10.56 -0.97 -9.69
C LYS A 97 -9.03 -0.95 -9.67
N ASP A 98 -8.39 0.13 -10.17
CA ASP A 98 -6.94 0.26 -10.12
C ASP A 98 -6.48 0.33 -8.66
N PRO A 99 -5.67 -0.63 -8.22
CA PRO A 99 -5.30 -0.74 -6.81
C PRO A 99 -4.31 0.34 -6.34
N ASN A 100 -3.71 1.10 -7.27
CA ASN A 100 -2.82 2.22 -6.94
C ASN A 100 -3.61 3.49 -6.61
N ILE A 101 -4.87 3.57 -7.05
CA ILE A 101 -5.76 4.69 -6.73
C ILE A 101 -6.37 4.45 -5.35
N ILE A 102 -5.91 5.19 -4.36
CA ILE A 102 -6.39 5.06 -2.98
C ILE A 102 -7.74 5.75 -2.76
N ILE A 103 -8.03 6.80 -3.52
CA ILE A 103 -9.30 7.52 -3.45
C ILE A 103 -9.57 8.29 -4.75
N VAL A 104 -10.86 8.40 -5.10
CA VAL A 104 -11.37 9.25 -6.18
C VAL A 104 -12.32 10.27 -5.58
N GLN A 105 -12.12 11.54 -5.88
CA GLN A 105 -12.97 12.63 -5.40
C GLN A 105 -13.32 13.61 -6.52
N THR A 106 -14.50 14.23 -6.44
CA THR A 106 -14.78 15.39 -7.28
C THR A 106 -13.93 16.59 -6.82
N ILE A 107 -13.72 17.57 -7.69
CA ILE A 107 -12.97 18.80 -7.35
C ILE A 107 -13.56 19.44 -6.07
N TYR A 108 -14.87 19.47 -5.97
CA TYR A 108 -15.57 20.06 -4.82
C TYR A 108 -15.26 19.32 -3.52
N THR A 109 -15.49 17.99 -3.49
CA THR A 109 -15.24 17.17 -2.30
C THR A 109 -13.76 17.08 -1.96
N PHE A 110 -12.88 17.13 -2.96
CA PHE A 110 -11.44 17.16 -2.75
C PHE A 110 -11.00 18.44 -2.01
N LYS A 111 -11.47 19.60 -2.43
CA LYS A 111 -11.17 20.87 -1.77
C LYS A 111 -11.57 20.89 -0.30
N GLU A 112 -12.71 20.31 0.03
CA GLU A 112 -13.18 20.22 1.41
C GLU A 112 -12.38 19.23 2.26
N ASN A 113 -11.88 18.15 1.65
CA ASN A 113 -11.31 17.02 2.37
C ASN A 113 -9.79 16.91 2.29
N VAL A 114 -9.09 17.67 1.44
CA VAL A 114 -7.64 17.49 1.20
C VAL A 114 -6.82 17.59 2.47
N GLU A 115 -7.14 18.51 3.36
CA GLU A 115 -6.44 18.66 4.65
C GLU A 115 -6.63 17.43 5.56
N ARG A 116 -7.88 16.96 5.68
CA ARG A 116 -8.20 15.73 6.41
C ARG A 116 -7.50 14.52 5.80
N LEU A 117 -7.50 14.44 4.47
CA LEU A 117 -6.86 13.37 3.72
C LEU A 117 -5.35 13.33 3.99
N LEU A 118 -4.65 14.45 3.87
CA LEU A 118 -3.21 14.51 4.16
C LEU A 118 -2.90 14.15 5.61
N ARG A 119 -3.73 14.55 6.56
CA ARG A 119 -3.58 14.18 7.97
C ARG A 119 -3.70 12.66 8.17
N ILE A 120 -4.70 12.03 7.56
CA ILE A 120 -4.89 10.57 7.64
C ILE A 120 -3.71 9.85 7.01
N LEU A 121 -3.25 10.29 5.83
CA LEU A 121 -2.10 9.72 5.14
C LEU A 121 -0.81 9.85 5.97
N TRP A 122 -0.59 10.99 6.59
CA TRP A 122 0.55 11.20 7.47
C TRP A 122 0.54 10.30 8.70
N THR A 123 -0.60 10.17 9.36
CA THR A 123 -0.76 9.33 10.55
C THR A 123 -0.53 7.85 10.24
N ASN A 124 -0.86 7.43 9.01
CA ASN A 124 -0.82 6.03 8.56
C ASN A 124 0.30 5.73 7.55
N GLN A 125 1.42 6.48 7.56
CA GLN A 125 2.53 6.35 6.60
C GLN A 125 3.03 4.92 6.45
N LYS A 126 3.06 4.13 7.52
CA LYS A 126 3.56 2.75 7.49
C LYS A 126 2.81 1.85 6.50
N PHE A 127 1.54 2.17 6.20
CA PHE A 127 0.73 1.38 5.27
C PHE A 127 0.92 1.76 3.81
N LEU A 128 1.44 2.97 3.53
CA LEU A 128 1.53 3.50 2.17
C LEU A 128 2.95 3.57 1.62
N PHE A 129 3.93 3.86 2.47
CA PHE A 129 5.24 4.35 2.03
C PHE A 129 6.43 3.46 2.39
N ASN A 130 6.20 2.26 2.94
CA ASN A 130 7.29 1.41 3.41
C ASN A 130 7.53 0.20 2.52
N ARG A 131 8.47 0.32 1.57
CA ARG A 131 9.05 -0.81 0.85
C ARG A 131 10.05 -1.61 1.71
N GLY A 132 10.48 -1.06 2.84
CA GLY A 132 11.50 -1.65 3.71
C GLY A 132 10.99 -2.54 4.83
N LEU A 133 9.66 -2.78 4.92
CA LEU A 133 9.06 -3.53 6.03
C LEU A 133 9.12 -5.06 5.88
N GLN A 134 9.63 -5.60 4.78
CA GLN A 134 9.69 -7.04 4.55
C GLN A 134 10.38 -7.83 5.68
N ASP A 135 11.24 -7.18 6.45
CA ASP A 135 11.98 -7.82 7.54
C ASP A 135 11.40 -7.64 8.93
N THR A 136 10.52 -6.68 9.11
CA THR A 136 9.99 -6.37 10.44
C THR A 136 8.88 -7.35 10.85
N VAL A 137 8.29 -8.06 9.91
CA VAL A 137 7.17 -9.00 10.16
C VAL A 137 7.66 -10.44 10.21
N GLY A 138 8.68 -10.71 11.01
CA GLY A 138 9.06 -12.08 11.38
C GLY A 138 8.10 -12.75 12.36
N GLY A 139 7.13 -11.99 12.91
CA GLY A 139 6.17 -12.39 13.91
C GLY A 139 4.72 -12.08 13.54
N LEU A 140 3.86 -12.14 14.54
CA LEU A 140 2.46 -11.74 14.46
C LEU A 140 2.34 -10.23 14.67
N GLU A 141 1.82 -9.52 13.68
CA GLU A 141 1.49 -8.10 13.78
C GLU A 141 -0.01 -7.92 14.00
N LYS A 142 -0.38 -7.16 15.02
CA LYS A 142 -1.76 -6.85 15.36
C LYS A 142 -1.97 -5.35 15.39
N GLY A 143 -3.15 -4.91 14.97
CA GLY A 143 -3.54 -3.52 15.05
C GLY A 143 -5.02 -3.33 14.77
N SER A 144 -5.46 -2.09 14.91
CA SER A 144 -6.83 -1.71 14.62
C SER A 144 -6.94 -0.28 14.11
N PHE A 145 -7.97 -0.05 13.32
CA PHE A 145 -8.45 1.27 12.93
C PHE A 145 -9.84 1.49 13.48
N VAL A 146 -10.15 2.74 13.74
CA VAL A 146 -11.51 3.19 14.08
C VAL A 146 -11.88 4.24 13.05
N CYS A 147 -12.91 3.99 12.26
CA CYS A 147 -13.41 4.94 11.27
C CYS A 147 -14.81 5.41 11.63
N GLY A 148 -15.16 6.58 11.11
CA GLY A 148 -16.51 7.13 11.18
C GLY A 148 -17.42 6.54 10.10
N ASN A 149 -18.63 7.08 10.00
CA ASN A 149 -19.61 6.72 8.98
C ASN A 149 -19.37 7.51 7.68
N ASP A 150 -18.12 7.57 7.22
CA ASP A 150 -17.74 8.27 6.00
C ASP A 150 -17.19 7.27 4.97
N PRO A 151 -17.81 7.16 3.77
CA PRO A 151 -17.31 6.29 2.71
C PRO A 151 -15.85 6.54 2.34
N MET A 152 -15.34 7.77 2.54
CA MET A 152 -13.93 8.09 2.32
C MET A 152 -13.02 7.32 3.29
N ASP A 153 -13.37 7.23 4.56
CA ASP A 153 -12.60 6.48 5.55
C ASP A 153 -12.54 4.99 5.19
N ILE A 154 -13.66 4.40 4.80
CA ILE A 154 -13.75 3.00 4.36
C ILE A 154 -12.74 2.72 3.23
N ARG A 155 -12.71 3.58 2.21
CA ARG A 155 -11.78 3.44 1.08
C ARG A 155 -10.33 3.55 1.51
N LEU A 156 -10.00 4.54 2.34
CA LEU A 156 -8.63 4.76 2.80
C LEU A 156 -8.12 3.59 3.62
N TYR A 157 -8.88 3.11 4.60
CA TYR A 157 -8.44 2.01 5.45
C TYR A 157 -8.39 0.67 4.69
N THR A 158 -9.30 0.45 3.74
CA THR A 158 -9.20 -0.69 2.80
C THR A 158 -7.90 -0.61 2.02
N SER A 159 -7.61 0.53 1.40
CA SER A 159 -6.39 0.73 0.60
C SER A 159 -5.12 0.58 1.46
N PHE A 160 -5.13 1.03 2.71
CA PHE A 160 -4.00 0.85 3.63
C PHE A 160 -3.70 -0.63 3.87
N LEU A 161 -4.70 -1.42 4.23
CA LEU A 161 -4.52 -2.84 4.51
C LEU A 161 -4.08 -3.61 3.26
N VAL A 162 -4.73 -3.36 2.13
CA VAL A 162 -4.42 -4.00 0.86
C VAL A 162 -2.99 -3.67 0.41
N ASN A 163 -2.60 -2.39 0.43
CA ASN A 163 -1.24 -1.99 0.07
C ASN A 163 -0.20 -2.53 1.05
N TYR A 164 -0.49 -2.54 2.33
CA TYR A 164 0.42 -3.07 3.34
C TYR A 164 0.74 -4.55 3.11
N LEU A 165 -0.28 -5.40 2.90
CA LEU A 165 -0.07 -6.82 2.63
C LEU A 165 0.66 -7.03 1.30
N TYR A 166 0.34 -6.24 0.29
CA TYR A 166 1.01 -6.30 -1.00
C TYR A 166 2.50 -5.90 -0.90
N CYS A 167 2.79 -4.75 -0.29
CA CYS A 167 4.17 -4.26 -0.12
C CYS A 167 5.01 -5.13 0.81
N THR A 168 4.39 -5.91 1.69
CA THR A 168 5.06 -6.88 2.57
C THR A 168 5.07 -8.30 2.00
N ASN A 169 4.69 -8.49 0.72
CA ASN A 169 4.64 -9.77 0.02
C ASN A 169 3.80 -10.84 0.71
N ARG A 170 2.66 -10.44 1.24
CA ARG A 170 1.70 -11.36 1.87
C ARG A 170 0.59 -11.78 0.92
N ILE A 171 0.39 -11.03 -0.16
CA ILE A 171 -0.62 -11.30 -1.18
C ILE A 171 -0.05 -11.05 -2.58
N SER A 172 -0.55 -11.81 -3.57
CA SER A 172 -0.34 -11.56 -4.99
C SER A 172 -1.19 -10.39 -5.49
N GLU A 173 -1.05 -10.07 -6.77
CA GLU A 173 -1.90 -9.06 -7.42
C GLU A 173 -3.38 -9.50 -7.43
N ASP A 174 -3.65 -10.78 -7.68
CA ASP A 174 -5.00 -11.34 -7.57
C ASP A 174 -5.53 -11.30 -6.13
N GLY A 175 -4.66 -11.63 -5.16
CA GLY A 175 -4.99 -11.52 -3.73
C GLY A 175 -5.29 -10.09 -3.30
N ARG A 176 -4.65 -9.11 -3.93
CA ARG A 176 -4.92 -7.68 -3.75
C ARG A 176 -6.34 -7.30 -4.14
N TYR A 177 -6.77 -7.74 -5.32
CA TYR A 177 -8.14 -7.54 -5.79
C TYR A 177 -9.18 -8.23 -4.90
N CYS A 178 -8.89 -9.47 -4.51
CA CYS A 178 -9.74 -10.26 -3.62
C CYS A 178 -9.94 -9.56 -2.28
N LEU A 179 -8.85 -9.17 -1.61
CA LEU A 179 -8.90 -8.49 -0.31
C LEU A 179 -9.60 -7.14 -0.40
N GLN A 180 -9.32 -6.35 -1.45
CA GLN A 180 -9.97 -5.06 -1.68
C GLN A 180 -11.48 -5.20 -1.82
N THR A 181 -11.93 -6.14 -2.66
CA THR A 181 -13.35 -6.40 -2.89
C THR A 181 -14.05 -6.85 -1.61
N THR A 182 -13.43 -7.77 -0.86
CA THR A 182 -13.99 -8.29 0.39
C THR A 182 -14.10 -7.21 1.46
N LEU A 183 -13.01 -6.46 1.69
CA LEU A 183 -13.02 -5.37 2.70
C LEU A 183 -14.01 -4.27 2.34
N MET A 184 -14.05 -3.85 1.06
CA MET A 184 -15.00 -2.83 0.61
C MET A 184 -16.44 -3.27 0.83
N GLU A 185 -16.79 -4.52 0.48
CA GLU A 185 -18.14 -5.04 0.66
C GLU A 185 -18.53 -5.09 2.14
N LEU A 186 -17.67 -5.68 2.99
CA LEU A 186 -17.98 -5.84 4.40
C LEU A 186 -18.05 -4.50 5.15
N LEU A 187 -17.15 -3.55 4.82
CA LEU A 187 -17.16 -2.22 5.42
C LEU A 187 -18.34 -1.37 4.95
N THR A 188 -18.71 -1.50 3.67
CA THR A 188 -19.91 -0.84 3.15
C THR A 188 -21.17 -1.39 3.83
N ASN A 189 -21.25 -2.69 4.04
CA ASN A 189 -22.37 -3.31 4.78
C ASN A 189 -22.41 -2.84 6.23
N ALA A 190 -21.26 -2.72 6.90
CA ALA A 190 -21.15 -2.18 8.25
C ALA A 190 -21.62 -0.71 8.33
N LEU A 191 -21.30 0.09 7.30
CA LEU A 191 -21.78 1.48 7.20
C LEU A 191 -23.27 1.55 6.90
N GLU A 192 -23.71 0.97 5.77
CA GLU A 192 -25.08 1.13 5.26
C GLU A 192 -26.09 0.41 6.14
N HIS A 193 -25.92 -0.89 6.31
CA HIS A 193 -26.88 -1.74 7.01
C HIS A 193 -26.67 -1.75 8.53
N GLY A 194 -25.39 -1.70 8.97
CA GLY A 194 -25.04 -1.63 10.39
C GLY A 194 -25.35 -0.28 11.01
N ASN A 195 -24.46 0.68 10.84
CA ASN A 195 -24.51 1.96 11.55
C ASN A 195 -25.64 2.89 11.07
N CYS A 196 -25.82 3.02 9.74
CA CYS A 196 -26.88 3.87 9.16
C CYS A 196 -28.27 3.20 9.17
N ASN A 197 -28.34 1.90 9.44
CA ASN A 197 -29.58 1.11 9.45
C ASN A 197 -30.44 1.32 8.18
N ILE A 198 -29.76 1.34 7.01
CA ILE A 198 -30.43 1.43 5.70
C ILE A 198 -30.91 0.03 5.31
N GLY A 199 -32.21 -0.16 5.23
CA GLY A 199 -32.80 -1.42 4.76
C GLY A 199 -32.64 -1.60 3.25
N TYR A 200 -32.71 -2.86 2.78
CA TYR A 200 -32.60 -3.16 1.34
C TYR A 200 -33.74 -2.49 0.54
N ASP A 201 -34.97 -2.55 1.03
CA ASP A 201 -36.12 -1.94 0.37
C ASP A 201 -35.99 -0.40 0.33
N GLU A 202 -35.47 0.21 1.40
CA GLU A 202 -35.20 1.65 1.46
C GLU A 202 -34.15 2.05 0.42
N LYS A 203 -33.07 1.29 0.34
CA LYS A 203 -31.98 1.50 -0.64
C LYS A 203 -32.52 1.41 -2.07
N THR A 204 -33.26 0.34 -2.36
CA THR A 204 -33.84 0.10 -3.69
C THR A 204 -34.80 1.23 -4.07
N ALA A 205 -35.74 1.57 -3.19
CA ALA A 205 -36.72 2.64 -3.44
C ALA A 205 -36.05 4.01 -3.62
N TRP A 206 -34.90 4.25 -2.96
CA TRP A 206 -34.15 5.50 -3.11
C TRP A 206 -33.46 5.57 -4.47
N LEU A 207 -32.81 4.47 -4.90
CA LEU A 207 -32.12 4.37 -6.18
C LEU A 207 -33.09 4.43 -7.37
N GLU A 208 -34.27 3.79 -7.28
CA GLU A 208 -35.32 3.84 -8.31
C GLU A 208 -35.87 5.26 -8.53
N LYS A 209 -35.84 6.10 -7.50
CA LYS A 209 -36.20 7.51 -7.61
C LYS A 209 -35.08 8.40 -8.19
N GLY A 210 -33.98 7.81 -8.61
CA GLY A 210 -32.80 8.53 -9.13
C GLY A 210 -31.92 9.14 -8.06
N GLY A 211 -32.10 8.76 -6.78
CA GLY A 211 -31.21 9.17 -5.69
C GLY A 211 -29.86 8.47 -5.71
N ASN A 212 -28.87 9.04 -5.03
CA ASN A 212 -27.55 8.46 -4.85
C ASN A 212 -27.43 7.89 -3.43
N ILE A 213 -26.77 6.75 -3.28
CA ILE A 213 -26.54 6.10 -1.96
C ILE A 213 -25.76 7.01 -1.00
N LEU A 214 -24.83 7.82 -1.50
CA LEU A 214 -24.07 8.76 -0.69
C LEU A 214 -24.98 9.85 -0.08
N GLU A 215 -25.98 10.31 -0.82
CA GLU A 215 -26.98 11.26 -0.32
C GLU A 215 -27.81 10.64 0.80
N LEU A 216 -28.20 9.37 0.64
CA LEU A 216 -28.95 8.66 1.67
C LEU A 216 -28.13 8.47 2.94
N ILE A 217 -26.86 8.08 2.81
CA ILE A 217 -25.91 7.96 3.93
C ILE A 217 -25.78 9.31 4.64
N ASN A 218 -25.52 10.39 3.90
CA ASN A 218 -25.40 11.73 4.47
C ASN A 218 -26.66 12.16 5.21
N LYS A 219 -27.85 11.90 4.65
CA LYS A 219 -29.12 12.15 5.31
C LYS A 219 -29.29 11.36 6.62
N LYS A 220 -28.85 10.11 6.67
CA LYS A 220 -28.86 9.31 7.91
C LYS A 220 -27.90 9.86 8.95
N ARG A 221 -26.74 10.38 8.52
CA ARG A 221 -25.71 11.00 9.39
C ARG A 221 -26.14 12.34 10.00
N GLU A 222 -27.17 12.99 9.48
CA GLU A 222 -27.77 14.16 10.14
C GLU A 222 -28.29 13.84 11.56
N ASN A 223 -28.60 12.56 11.83
CA ASN A 223 -28.91 12.10 13.18
C ASN A 223 -27.60 11.96 14.00
N PRO A 224 -27.44 12.71 15.12
CA PRO A 224 -26.25 12.67 15.95
C PRO A 224 -25.91 11.26 16.50
N GLU A 225 -26.91 10.41 16.75
CA GLU A 225 -26.70 9.06 17.23
C GLU A 225 -26.05 8.18 16.14
N VAL A 226 -26.43 8.39 14.88
CA VAL A 226 -25.83 7.67 13.73
C VAL A 226 -24.42 8.20 13.49
N GLU A 227 -24.23 9.51 13.50
CA GLU A 227 -22.92 10.13 13.26
C GLU A 227 -21.90 9.76 14.35
N ALA A 228 -22.35 9.55 15.58
CA ALA A 228 -21.47 9.14 16.68
C ALA A 228 -20.96 7.70 16.57
N LYS A 229 -21.70 6.80 15.89
CA LYS A 229 -21.32 5.40 15.72
C LYS A 229 -20.01 5.24 14.96
N LYS A 230 -19.27 4.16 15.26
CA LYS A 230 -17.97 3.84 14.67
C LYS A 230 -17.96 2.46 14.04
N ILE A 231 -17.04 2.28 13.12
CA ILE A 231 -16.69 0.96 12.56
C ILE A 231 -15.26 0.65 13.02
N TYR A 232 -15.08 -0.51 13.59
CA TYR A 232 -13.81 -1.00 14.10
C TYR A 232 -13.26 -2.03 13.13
N ILE A 233 -12.04 -1.82 12.67
CA ILE A 233 -11.33 -2.73 11.77
C ILE A 233 -10.12 -3.23 12.51
N SER A 234 -10.09 -4.51 12.88
CA SER A 234 -8.94 -5.15 13.52
C SER A 234 -8.26 -6.09 12.54
N TYR A 235 -6.94 -6.20 12.64
CA TYR A 235 -6.16 -7.10 11.81
C TYR A 235 -5.10 -7.83 12.64
N GLU A 236 -4.86 -9.07 12.27
CA GLU A 236 -3.75 -9.90 12.75
C GLU A 236 -3.02 -10.46 11.53
N ILE A 237 -1.81 -9.98 11.25
CA ILE A 237 -1.01 -10.39 10.11
C ILE A 237 0.07 -11.33 10.58
N GLY A 238 -0.09 -12.61 10.29
CA GLY A 238 0.86 -13.66 10.60
C GLY A 238 1.80 -14.00 9.45
N LYS A 239 2.55 -15.08 9.60
CA LYS A 239 3.44 -15.57 8.55
C LYS A 239 2.67 -16.28 7.43
N ALA A 240 1.73 -17.14 7.77
CA ALA A 240 0.97 -17.96 6.82
C ALA A 240 -0.45 -17.45 6.59
N THR A 241 -1.03 -16.75 7.54
CA THR A 241 -2.42 -16.31 7.48
C THR A 241 -2.55 -14.90 8.05
N SER A 242 -3.42 -14.10 7.46
CA SER A 242 -3.87 -12.82 7.97
C SER A 242 -5.35 -12.91 8.30
N THR A 243 -5.74 -12.43 9.49
CA THR A 243 -7.12 -12.41 9.97
C THR A 243 -7.59 -10.96 10.07
N PHE A 244 -8.79 -10.69 9.56
CA PHE A 244 -9.43 -9.38 9.64
C PHE A 244 -10.75 -9.52 10.38
N THR A 245 -11.06 -8.54 11.21
CA THR A 245 -12.33 -8.44 11.94
C THR A 245 -12.91 -7.05 11.76
N ILE A 246 -14.16 -6.99 11.32
CA ILE A 246 -14.93 -5.76 11.11
C ILE A 246 -16.12 -5.79 12.06
N ARG A 247 -16.28 -4.75 12.87
CA ARG A 247 -17.39 -4.61 13.81
C ARG A 247 -18.02 -3.22 13.67
N ASP A 248 -19.33 -3.19 13.54
CA ASP A 248 -20.14 -1.97 13.60
C ASP A 248 -20.90 -1.85 14.94
N GLU A 249 -21.50 -0.68 15.16
CA GLU A 249 -22.33 -0.40 16.34
C GLU A 249 -23.84 -0.45 16.02
N GLY A 250 -24.20 -1.12 14.93
CA GLY A 250 -25.59 -1.37 14.56
C GLY A 250 -26.27 -2.45 15.39
N ASN A 251 -27.51 -2.74 15.00
CA ASN A 251 -28.32 -3.74 15.68
C ASN A 251 -27.94 -5.18 15.34
N GLY A 252 -27.13 -5.36 14.29
CA GLY A 252 -26.81 -6.68 13.74
C GLY A 252 -27.95 -7.24 12.90
N PHE A 253 -27.77 -8.50 12.45
CA PHE A 253 -28.78 -9.20 11.64
C PHE A 253 -28.70 -10.71 11.83
N ASP A 254 -29.78 -11.43 11.47
CA ASP A 254 -29.82 -12.88 11.46
C ASP A 254 -29.05 -13.44 10.24
N TRP A 255 -27.75 -13.61 10.41
CA TRP A 255 -26.86 -14.11 9.37
C TRP A 255 -27.06 -15.63 9.11
N ARG A 256 -27.53 -16.40 10.11
CA ARG A 256 -27.75 -17.85 9.97
C ARG A 256 -28.86 -18.14 8.98
N SER A 257 -30.00 -17.49 9.14
CA SER A 257 -31.12 -17.58 8.21
C SER A 257 -30.75 -17.19 6.76
N ARG A 258 -29.82 -16.26 6.59
CA ARG A 258 -29.34 -15.88 5.25
C ARG A 258 -28.34 -16.86 4.65
N MET A 259 -27.44 -17.43 5.45
CA MET A 259 -26.53 -18.46 4.96
C MET A 259 -27.26 -19.74 4.55
N ASP A 260 -28.28 -20.15 5.30
CA ASP A 260 -29.11 -21.30 4.96
C ASP A 260 -29.87 -21.12 3.63
N LYS A 261 -30.39 -19.92 3.37
CA LYS A 261 -31.01 -19.57 2.07
C LYS A 261 -30.01 -19.56 0.93
N ALA A 262 -28.79 -19.03 1.16
CA ALA A 262 -27.73 -18.99 0.15
C ALA A 262 -27.19 -20.37 -0.23
N ALA A 263 -27.37 -21.39 0.63
CA ALA A 263 -27.01 -22.77 0.35
C ALA A 263 -28.05 -23.52 -0.53
N ASP A 264 -29.26 -22.95 -0.72
CA ASP A 264 -30.27 -23.50 -1.60
C ASP A 264 -30.14 -22.92 -3.03
N PRO A 265 -29.74 -23.73 -4.04
CA PRO A 265 -29.59 -23.26 -5.41
C PRO A 265 -30.87 -22.69 -6.04
N ALA A 266 -32.07 -23.12 -5.58
CA ALA A 266 -33.35 -22.62 -6.06
C ALA A 266 -33.69 -21.24 -5.50
N ALA A 267 -33.30 -20.95 -4.24
CA ALA A 267 -33.48 -19.66 -3.60
C ALA A 267 -32.48 -18.62 -4.13
N ALA A 268 -31.24 -19.03 -4.43
CA ALA A 268 -30.20 -18.19 -5.00
C ALA A 268 -30.55 -17.61 -6.38
N PHE A 269 -31.42 -18.32 -7.15
CA PHE A 269 -31.87 -17.86 -8.48
C PHE A 269 -33.01 -16.81 -8.41
N LEU A 270 -33.74 -16.77 -7.31
CA LEU A 270 -34.89 -15.87 -7.12
C LEU A 270 -34.51 -14.52 -6.45
N GLU A 271 -33.37 -14.45 -5.74
CA GLU A 271 -32.85 -13.21 -5.16
C GLU A 271 -31.92 -12.50 -6.15
N GLU A 272 -32.45 -12.02 -7.28
CA GLU A 272 -31.68 -11.46 -8.39
C GLU A 272 -30.87 -10.18 -8.05
N THR A 273 -31.09 -9.52 -6.92
CA THR A 273 -30.46 -8.21 -6.63
C THR A 273 -29.82 -8.07 -5.25
N HIS A 274 -30.11 -8.92 -4.27
CA HIS A 274 -29.70 -8.70 -2.88
C HIS A 274 -28.98 -9.93 -2.28
N GLY A 275 -27.87 -9.72 -1.58
CA GLY A 275 -27.10 -10.79 -0.91
C GLY A 275 -25.87 -11.30 -1.68
N ARG A 276 -25.64 -10.86 -2.91
CA ARG A 276 -24.47 -11.27 -3.73
C ARG A 276 -23.13 -10.89 -3.10
N GLY A 277 -23.07 -9.76 -2.40
CA GLY A 277 -21.83 -9.30 -1.77
C GLY A 277 -21.31 -10.25 -0.71
N MET A 278 -22.17 -10.74 0.18
CA MET A 278 -21.80 -11.70 1.21
C MET A 278 -21.37 -13.06 0.60
N MET A 279 -22.08 -13.54 -0.43
CA MET A 279 -21.70 -14.75 -1.15
C MET A 279 -20.35 -14.59 -1.87
N LEU A 280 -20.15 -13.45 -2.53
CA LEU A 280 -18.89 -13.14 -3.21
C LEU A 280 -17.73 -13.09 -2.21
N SER A 281 -17.89 -12.38 -1.10
CA SER A 281 -16.88 -12.31 -0.05
C SER A 281 -16.54 -13.68 0.52
N ASN A 282 -17.55 -14.51 0.79
CA ASN A 282 -17.35 -15.87 1.33
C ASN A 282 -16.66 -16.82 0.33
N SER A 283 -16.76 -16.55 -0.97
CA SER A 283 -16.05 -17.33 -2.01
C SER A 283 -14.60 -16.89 -2.22
N LEU A 284 -14.26 -15.66 -1.83
CA LEU A 284 -12.95 -15.04 -2.04
C LEU A 284 -11.99 -15.23 -0.85
N VAL A 285 -12.51 -15.48 0.33
CA VAL A 285 -11.73 -15.65 1.56
C VAL A 285 -12.12 -16.93 2.30
N SER A 286 -11.35 -17.31 3.30
CA SER A 286 -11.60 -18.51 4.09
C SER A 286 -12.13 -18.16 5.49
N ASN A 287 -12.81 -19.13 6.13
CA ASN A 287 -13.23 -19.07 7.53
C ASN A 287 -14.03 -17.80 7.89
N MET A 288 -14.95 -17.38 7.03
CA MET A 288 -15.83 -16.24 7.37
C MET A 288 -16.79 -16.64 8.49
N ARG A 289 -16.82 -15.84 9.54
CA ARG A 289 -17.60 -16.09 10.76
C ARG A 289 -18.18 -14.81 11.33
N TYR A 290 -19.42 -14.87 11.74
CA TYR A 290 -20.13 -13.77 12.39
C TYR A 290 -20.28 -14.04 13.89
N ASN A 291 -20.34 -12.98 14.70
CA ASN A 291 -20.75 -13.10 16.08
C ASN A 291 -22.26 -13.41 16.18
N ASP A 292 -22.76 -13.72 17.37
CA ASP A 292 -24.17 -14.07 17.58
C ASP A 292 -25.14 -12.93 17.21
N LYS A 293 -24.74 -11.70 17.41
CA LYS A 293 -25.51 -10.51 17.08
C LYS A 293 -25.55 -10.19 15.59
N GLY A 294 -24.55 -10.64 14.81
CA GLY A 294 -24.40 -10.33 13.40
C GLY A 294 -23.91 -8.92 13.08
N ASN A 295 -23.26 -8.25 14.04
CA ASN A 295 -22.63 -6.94 13.85
C ASN A 295 -21.10 -6.98 13.91
N GLU A 296 -20.53 -8.17 13.86
CA GLU A 296 -19.10 -8.40 13.75
C GLU A 296 -18.87 -9.58 12.83
N VAL A 297 -17.98 -9.41 11.87
CA VAL A 297 -17.54 -10.44 10.93
C VAL A 297 -16.03 -10.56 10.96
N SER A 298 -15.55 -11.80 11.00
CA SER A 298 -14.12 -12.11 10.86
C SER A 298 -13.90 -13.05 9.69
N PHE A 299 -12.79 -12.90 8.99
CA PHE A 299 -12.36 -13.78 7.92
C PHE A 299 -10.85 -13.94 7.89
N ASP A 300 -10.40 -15.02 7.28
CA ASP A 300 -8.99 -15.34 7.12
C ASP A 300 -8.59 -15.23 5.64
N LEU A 301 -7.37 -14.76 5.41
CA LEU A 301 -6.71 -14.72 4.11
C LEU A 301 -5.40 -15.48 4.21
N GLU A 302 -5.18 -16.45 3.33
CA GLU A 302 -3.91 -17.16 3.24
C GLU A 302 -2.84 -16.22 2.66
N ASN A 303 -1.71 -16.12 3.36
CA ASN A 303 -0.58 -15.33 2.92
C ASN A 303 0.24 -16.12 1.91
N ILE A 304 0.28 -15.65 0.69
CA ILE A 304 1.06 -16.22 -0.39
C ILE A 304 2.27 -15.32 -0.63
N MET A 305 3.48 -15.87 -0.43
CA MET A 305 4.71 -15.16 -0.76
C MET A 305 4.85 -15.09 -2.28
N ASP A 306 4.47 -13.96 -2.86
CA ASP A 306 4.60 -13.72 -4.29
C ASP A 306 5.85 -12.89 -4.59
N MET A 307 6.76 -13.46 -5.38
CA MET A 307 8.01 -12.81 -5.77
C MET A 307 7.80 -11.70 -6.81
N SER A 308 6.68 -11.68 -7.52
CA SER A 308 6.39 -10.63 -8.52
C SER A 308 6.39 -9.23 -7.91
N ASN A 309 6.02 -9.13 -6.63
CA ASN A 309 5.99 -7.87 -5.90
C ASN A 309 7.34 -7.44 -5.31
N THR A 310 8.32 -8.38 -5.25
CA THR A 310 9.64 -8.14 -4.67
C THR A 310 10.68 -7.76 -5.69
N VAL A 311 10.47 -8.11 -6.95
CA VAL A 311 11.45 -7.95 -8.02
C VAL A 311 10.99 -6.87 -8.99
N PRO A 312 11.79 -5.80 -9.20
CA PRO A 312 11.53 -4.86 -10.28
C PRO A 312 11.41 -5.58 -11.61
N GLY A 313 10.44 -5.21 -12.45
CA GLY A 313 10.23 -5.82 -13.76
C GLY A 313 11.49 -5.87 -14.62
N ILE A 314 12.34 -4.84 -14.53
CA ILE A 314 13.62 -4.75 -15.21
C ILE A 314 14.67 -5.75 -14.71
N MET A 315 14.48 -6.36 -13.54
CA MET A 315 15.43 -7.34 -12.96
C MET A 315 14.99 -8.79 -13.20
N VAL A 316 13.75 -9.02 -13.60
CA VAL A 316 13.21 -10.35 -13.92
C VAL A 316 14.06 -11.14 -14.93
N PRO A 317 14.68 -10.51 -15.97
CA PRO A 317 15.52 -11.25 -16.92
C PRO A 317 16.82 -11.82 -16.34
N PHE A 318 17.22 -11.42 -15.13
CA PHE A 318 18.46 -11.88 -14.51
C PHE A 318 18.27 -13.16 -13.69
N ALA A 319 19.36 -13.94 -13.58
CA ALA A 319 19.32 -15.22 -12.90
C ALA A 319 19.06 -15.06 -11.38
N THR A 320 18.05 -15.74 -10.87
CA THR A 320 17.81 -15.89 -9.44
C THR A 320 18.59 -17.07 -8.90
N ILE A 321 19.35 -16.85 -7.83
CA ILE A 321 20.18 -17.85 -7.14
C ILE A 321 19.61 -18.06 -5.75
N THR A 322 19.33 -19.31 -5.41
CA THR A 322 18.94 -19.70 -4.04
C THR A 322 20.18 -20.01 -3.22
N TYR A 323 20.21 -19.52 -1.99
CA TYR A 323 21.26 -19.76 -1.01
C TYR A 323 20.66 -20.46 0.20
N GLU A 324 21.36 -21.50 0.64
CA GLU A 324 21.05 -22.17 1.91
C GLU A 324 21.81 -21.53 3.07
N LYS A 325 21.43 -21.90 4.30
CA LYS A 325 22.09 -21.41 5.51
C LYS A 325 23.60 -21.67 5.46
N HIS A 326 24.40 -20.66 5.80
CA HIS A 326 25.86 -20.65 5.79
C HIS A 326 26.53 -20.69 4.41
N GLN A 327 25.79 -20.64 3.31
CA GLN A 327 26.41 -20.49 1.99
C GLN A 327 26.93 -19.05 1.80
N ILE A 328 28.14 -19.02 1.19
CA ILE A 328 28.85 -17.74 0.94
C ILE A 328 28.39 -17.16 -0.40
N VAL A 329 27.95 -15.91 -0.39
CA VAL A 329 27.60 -15.14 -1.60
C VAL A 329 28.84 -14.57 -2.26
N CYS A 330 29.74 -13.97 -1.49
CA CYS A 330 31.04 -13.47 -1.93
C CYS A 330 32.04 -13.44 -0.77
N ARG A 331 33.34 -13.50 -1.06
CA ARG A 331 34.42 -13.45 -0.06
C ARG A 331 35.07 -12.08 0.00
N GLN A 332 35.50 -11.66 1.17
CA GLN A 332 36.34 -10.47 1.34
C GLN A 332 37.60 -10.56 0.45
N ASN A 333 37.97 -9.45 -0.18
CA ASN A 333 39.07 -9.34 -1.14
C ASN A 333 38.90 -10.08 -2.47
N GLU A 334 37.76 -10.70 -2.71
CA GLU A 334 37.42 -11.29 -4.01
C GLU A 334 37.27 -10.23 -5.10
N LYS A 335 37.81 -10.50 -6.29
CA LYS A 335 37.57 -9.69 -7.49
C LYS A 335 36.24 -10.06 -8.11
N SER A 336 35.20 -9.33 -7.76
CA SER A 336 33.87 -9.50 -8.34
C SER A 336 33.12 -8.15 -8.28
N ASN A 337 32.57 -7.73 -9.41
CA ASN A 337 31.85 -6.48 -9.56
C ASN A 337 30.36 -6.70 -9.82
N ASP A 338 29.84 -7.89 -9.50
CA ASP A 338 28.40 -8.13 -9.62
C ASP A 338 27.64 -7.47 -8.49
N LEU A 339 26.47 -6.93 -8.80
CA LEU A 339 25.50 -6.47 -7.85
C LEU A 339 24.48 -7.58 -7.60
N TYR A 340 24.05 -7.75 -6.36
CA TYR A 340 23.01 -8.72 -6.02
C TYR A 340 21.81 -7.97 -5.46
N PHE A 341 20.64 -8.21 -6.04
CA PHE A 341 19.38 -7.74 -5.49
C PHE A 341 18.82 -8.78 -4.52
N ILE A 342 18.43 -8.36 -3.33
CA ILE A 342 17.94 -9.26 -2.28
C ILE A 342 16.42 -9.46 -2.49
N VAL A 343 16.05 -10.65 -2.96
CA VAL A 343 14.66 -11.04 -3.12
C VAL A 343 14.07 -11.49 -1.78
N SER A 344 14.82 -12.35 -1.06
CA SER A 344 14.43 -12.87 0.24
C SER A 344 15.62 -13.32 1.06
N GLY A 345 15.42 -13.52 2.37
CA GLY A 345 16.43 -14.05 3.27
C GLY A 345 17.21 -12.99 4.02
N ARG A 346 18.18 -13.43 4.83
CA ARG A 346 19.04 -12.60 5.67
C ARG A 346 20.48 -12.95 5.41
N TYR A 347 21.34 -11.94 5.26
CA TYR A 347 22.73 -12.12 4.84
C TYR A 347 23.67 -11.40 5.80
N GLY A 348 24.49 -12.16 6.53
CA GLY A 348 25.50 -11.61 7.42
C GLY A 348 26.69 -11.03 6.64
N VAL A 349 27.08 -9.82 6.99
CA VAL A 349 28.27 -9.12 6.47
C VAL A 349 29.41 -9.29 7.47
N TYR A 350 30.50 -9.92 7.06
CA TYR A 350 31.65 -10.22 7.91
C TYR A 350 32.91 -9.52 7.37
N ALA A 351 33.52 -8.67 8.18
CA ALA A 351 34.84 -8.10 7.88
C ALA A 351 35.85 -8.64 8.88
N ASN A 352 36.96 -9.17 8.35
CA ASN A 352 38.01 -9.80 9.16
C ASN A 352 37.48 -10.86 10.16
N GLY A 353 36.49 -11.64 9.72
CA GLY A 353 35.84 -12.70 10.51
C GLY A 353 34.81 -12.20 11.54
N LYS A 354 34.59 -10.91 11.70
CA LYS A 354 33.62 -10.35 12.65
C LYS A 354 32.33 -9.95 11.91
N LEU A 355 31.18 -10.30 12.48
CA LEU A 355 29.88 -9.88 11.97
C LEU A 355 29.73 -8.36 12.20
N ILE A 356 29.53 -7.61 11.11
CA ILE A 356 29.36 -6.16 11.12
C ILE A 356 27.87 -5.81 11.13
N THR A 357 27.09 -6.44 10.25
CA THR A 357 25.65 -6.19 10.11
C THR A 357 24.99 -7.38 9.42
N VAL A 358 23.65 -7.37 9.41
CA VAL A 358 22.82 -8.30 8.66
C VAL A 358 22.02 -7.52 7.64
N LEU A 359 22.15 -7.90 6.36
CA LEU A 359 21.37 -7.33 5.26
C LEU A 359 20.11 -8.17 5.01
N THR A 360 19.09 -7.51 4.52
CA THR A 360 17.74 -8.00 4.37
C THR A 360 17.14 -7.42 3.08
N PRO A 361 15.98 -7.85 2.59
CA PRO A 361 15.31 -7.22 1.45
C PRO A 361 15.12 -5.70 1.58
N ALA A 362 15.01 -5.17 2.81
CA ALA A 362 14.95 -3.73 3.07
C ALA A 362 16.22 -2.97 2.65
N ASP A 363 17.34 -3.67 2.59
CA ASP A 363 18.63 -3.11 2.12
C ASP A 363 18.78 -3.18 0.60
N MET A 364 17.92 -3.93 -0.07
CA MET A 364 17.76 -4.15 -1.51
C MET A 364 18.98 -4.75 -2.20
N PHE A 365 20.19 -4.26 -1.95
CA PHE A 365 21.38 -4.67 -2.69
C PHE A 365 22.53 -5.15 -1.79
N ILE A 366 23.29 -6.08 -2.34
CA ILE A 366 24.56 -6.58 -1.80
C ILE A 366 25.67 -6.31 -2.81
N GLY A 367 26.81 -5.83 -2.33
CA GLY A 367 28.04 -5.70 -3.11
C GLY A 367 28.13 -4.39 -3.89
N GLU A 368 27.32 -3.40 -3.55
CA GLU A 368 27.29 -2.07 -4.15
C GLU A 368 28.64 -1.34 -4.04
N MET A 369 29.36 -1.52 -2.94
CA MET A 369 30.67 -0.87 -2.75
C MET A 369 31.69 -1.30 -3.82
N ALA A 370 31.89 -2.61 -3.98
CA ALA A 370 32.81 -3.13 -5.00
C ALA A 370 32.32 -2.80 -6.42
N PHE A 371 30.98 -2.83 -6.62
CA PHE A 371 30.36 -2.50 -7.89
C PHE A 371 30.60 -1.07 -8.32
N LEU A 372 30.40 -0.09 -7.43
CA LEU A 372 30.52 1.35 -7.73
C LEU A 372 31.97 1.80 -7.76
N LEU A 373 32.75 1.39 -6.76
CA LEU A 373 34.16 1.81 -6.64
C LEU A 373 35.10 1.03 -7.57
N ASN A 374 34.59 -0.01 -8.24
CA ASN A 374 35.38 -0.89 -9.10
C ASN A 374 36.57 -1.56 -8.36
N ASP A 375 36.34 -1.94 -7.10
CA ASP A 375 37.33 -2.47 -6.18
C ASP A 375 36.98 -3.93 -5.79
N ARG A 376 37.77 -4.51 -4.91
CA ARG A 376 37.54 -5.84 -4.34
C ARG A 376 36.41 -5.80 -3.33
N ARG A 377 35.78 -6.95 -3.06
CA ARG A 377 34.77 -7.09 -2.01
C ARG A 377 35.34 -6.63 -0.65
N SER A 378 34.68 -5.69 -0.03
CA SER A 378 35.08 -5.14 1.30
C SER A 378 34.82 -6.12 2.45
N ALA A 379 33.91 -7.07 2.25
CA ALA A 379 33.49 -8.03 3.28
C ALA A 379 33.08 -9.38 2.66
N THR A 380 33.09 -10.42 3.49
CA THR A 380 32.46 -11.70 3.18
C THR A 380 30.98 -11.61 3.49
N ILE A 381 30.14 -12.06 2.57
CA ILE A 381 28.70 -12.13 2.74
C ILE A 381 28.26 -13.57 2.76
N MET A 382 27.50 -13.94 3.79
CA MET A 382 27.05 -15.31 4.01
C MET A 382 25.58 -15.33 4.39
N SER A 383 24.83 -16.27 3.83
CA SER A 383 23.42 -16.45 4.14
C SER A 383 23.21 -16.94 5.58
N ALA A 384 22.31 -16.29 6.33
CA ALA A 384 21.94 -16.70 7.69
C ALA A 384 20.82 -17.76 7.74
N GLY A 385 20.19 -18.03 6.61
CA GLY A 385 19.13 -19.01 6.41
C GLY A 385 18.90 -19.24 4.93
N GLU A 386 17.78 -19.82 4.54
CA GLU A 386 17.38 -19.87 3.14
C GLU A 386 17.09 -18.46 2.61
N GLY A 387 17.55 -18.15 1.40
CA GLY A 387 17.36 -16.85 0.78
C GLY A 387 17.58 -16.89 -0.72
N LYS A 388 17.06 -15.88 -1.41
CA LYS A 388 17.15 -15.74 -2.87
C LYS A 388 17.74 -14.38 -3.24
N LEU A 389 18.70 -14.41 -4.16
CA LEU A 389 19.35 -13.23 -4.73
C LEU A 389 19.23 -13.25 -6.25
N ILE A 390 19.04 -12.08 -6.85
CA ILE A 390 19.22 -11.89 -8.28
C ILE A 390 20.63 -11.34 -8.52
N ARG A 391 21.43 -12.06 -9.31
CA ARG A 391 22.78 -11.64 -9.70
C ARG A 391 22.71 -10.75 -10.93
N ILE A 392 23.22 -9.53 -10.80
CA ILE A 392 23.22 -8.50 -11.85
C ILE A 392 24.68 -8.20 -12.23
N PRO A 393 25.18 -8.69 -13.38
CA PRO A 393 26.51 -8.34 -13.87
C PRO A 393 26.64 -6.84 -14.11
N LYS A 394 27.82 -6.26 -13.84
CA LYS A 394 28.06 -4.80 -13.97
C LYS A 394 27.72 -4.27 -15.36
N THR A 395 28.10 -4.97 -16.41
CA THR A 395 27.80 -4.58 -17.80
C THR A 395 26.29 -4.52 -18.07
N SER A 396 25.56 -5.48 -17.54
CA SER A 396 24.10 -5.55 -17.67
C SER A 396 23.43 -4.42 -16.92
N PHE A 397 23.89 -4.11 -15.72
CA PHE A 397 23.37 -2.99 -14.93
C PHE A 397 23.65 -1.62 -15.57
N VAL A 398 24.84 -1.42 -16.14
CA VAL A 398 25.17 -0.21 -16.89
C VAL A 398 24.25 -0.03 -18.10
N ASN A 399 23.94 -1.11 -18.83
CA ASN A 399 23.00 -1.07 -19.95
C ASN A 399 21.56 -0.78 -19.47
N LEU A 400 21.17 -1.31 -18.32
CA LEU A 400 19.88 -1.06 -17.70
C LEU A 400 19.71 0.42 -17.34
N ILE A 401 20.70 1.03 -16.66
CA ILE A 401 20.68 2.46 -16.32
C ILE A 401 20.68 3.32 -17.59
N ARG A 402 21.44 2.91 -18.63
CA ARG A 402 21.42 3.67 -19.89
C ARG A 402 20.03 3.74 -20.53
N LYS A 403 19.24 2.67 -20.40
CA LYS A 403 17.85 2.63 -20.89
C LYS A 403 16.85 3.29 -19.93
N ASN A 404 17.14 3.20 -18.63
CA ASN A 404 16.27 3.67 -17.54
C ASN A 404 17.11 4.48 -16.51
N PRO A 405 17.48 5.74 -16.85
CA PRO A 405 18.43 6.53 -16.03
C PRO A 405 17.96 6.78 -14.58
N HIS A 406 16.66 6.84 -14.36
CA HIS A 406 16.05 7.02 -13.04
C HIS A 406 16.43 5.92 -12.04
N TYR A 407 16.71 4.69 -12.49
CA TYR A 407 17.23 3.65 -11.60
C TYR A 407 18.63 3.95 -11.04
N GLY A 408 19.44 4.72 -11.74
CA GLY A 408 20.71 5.22 -11.21
C GLY A 408 20.51 6.21 -10.04
N ILE A 409 19.57 7.12 -10.19
CA ILE A 409 19.17 8.06 -9.12
C ILE A 409 18.55 7.30 -7.94
N PHE A 410 17.68 6.33 -8.23
CA PHE A 410 17.08 5.47 -7.21
C PHE A 410 18.16 4.74 -6.37
N LEU A 411 19.15 4.10 -7.01
CA LEU A 411 20.26 3.46 -6.32
C LEU A 411 21.04 4.46 -5.45
N SER A 412 21.30 5.66 -5.97
CA SER A 412 22.00 6.71 -5.22
C SER A 412 21.21 7.16 -3.99
N LYS A 413 19.90 7.31 -4.09
CA LYS A 413 19.01 7.61 -2.96
C LYS A 413 19.04 6.52 -1.88
N LEU A 414 19.03 5.25 -2.30
CA LEU A 414 19.15 4.12 -1.37
C LEU A 414 20.47 4.12 -0.60
N LEU A 415 21.58 4.39 -1.29
CA LEU A 415 22.90 4.46 -0.66
C LEU A 415 22.98 5.62 0.33
N ALA A 416 22.45 6.79 -0.01
CA ALA A 416 22.38 7.93 0.89
C ALA A 416 21.55 7.60 2.15
N GLN A 417 20.40 6.95 2.00
CA GLN A 417 19.57 6.49 3.13
C GLN A 417 20.31 5.48 4.02
N ARG A 418 21.09 4.56 3.42
CA ARG A 418 21.91 3.60 4.17
C ARG A 418 22.98 4.31 4.99
N VAL A 419 23.66 5.30 4.42
CA VAL A 419 24.67 6.13 5.14
C VAL A 419 24.03 6.87 6.30
N ILE A 420 22.88 7.50 6.10
CA ILE A 420 22.14 8.22 7.18
C ILE A 420 21.79 7.23 8.31
N ARG A 421 21.31 6.04 7.99
CA ARG A 421 20.94 5.01 8.96
C ARG A 421 22.16 4.52 9.76
N GLN A 422 23.30 4.31 9.09
CA GLN A 422 24.54 3.94 9.74
C GLN A 422 25.07 5.06 10.66
N ASN A 423 25.04 6.32 10.21
CA ASN A 423 25.46 7.46 11.03
C ASN A 423 24.61 7.59 12.28
N ARG A 424 23.28 7.44 12.18
CA ARG A 424 22.38 7.48 13.34
C ARG A 424 22.73 6.38 14.36
N LYS A 425 22.91 5.14 13.89
CA LYS A 425 23.30 4.01 14.76
C LYS A 425 24.67 4.26 15.43
N THR A 426 25.62 4.85 14.72
CA THR A 426 26.93 5.20 15.28
C THR A 426 26.80 6.27 16.38
N LEU A 427 25.95 7.28 16.19
CA LEU A 427 25.67 8.30 17.20
C LEU A 427 25.00 7.72 18.45
N GLU A 428 24.02 6.84 18.26
CA GLU A 428 23.33 6.14 19.35
C GLU A 428 24.32 5.30 20.20
N LEU A 429 25.15 4.48 19.53
CA LEU A 429 26.19 3.70 20.20
C LEU A 429 27.24 4.57 20.90
N SER A 430 27.60 5.70 20.30
CA SER A 430 28.56 6.64 20.92
C SER A 430 27.99 7.32 22.17
N ALA A 431 26.69 7.62 22.18
CA ALA A 431 26.00 8.17 23.34
C ALA A 431 25.90 7.13 24.47
N GLU A 432 25.58 5.86 24.10
CA GLU A 432 25.51 4.75 25.07
C GLU A 432 26.88 4.45 25.70
N ILE A 433 27.96 4.45 24.91
CA ILE A 433 29.33 4.29 25.42
C ILE A 433 29.72 5.45 26.36
N LYS A 434 29.25 6.66 26.08
CA LYS A 434 29.53 7.81 26.94
C LYS A 434 28.80 7.71 28.28
N SER A 435 27.53 7.29 28.28
CA SER A 435 26.77 7.09 29.51
C SER A 435 27.37 5.98 30.39
N LEU A 436 27.84 4.86 29.78
CA LEU A 436 28.51 3.76 30.51
C LEU A 436 29.90 4.12 31.06
N LYS A 437 30.51 5.23 30.61
CA LYS A 437 31.80 5.72 31.13
C LYS A 437 31.62 6.75 32.23
N GLU A 438 30.45 7.34 32.34
CA GLU A 438 30.10 8.33 33.38
C GLU A 438 29.44 7.68 34.61
N GLU A 439 29.04 6.39 34.51
CA GLU A 439 28.71 5.50 35.65
C GLU A 439 29.99 4.80 36.20
#